data_0eab0bca5ea48296893b3c116e078dfd
#
_entry.id   0eab0bca5ea48296893b3c116e078dfd
#
_cell.length_a   1.000
_cell.length_b   1.000
_cell.length_c   1.000
_cell.angle_alpha   90.00
_cell.angle_beta   90.00
_cell.angle_gamma   90.00
#
_symmetry.space_group_name_H-M   'P 1'
#
loop_
_entity.id
_entity.type
_entity.pdbx_description
1 polymer ?
#
loop_
_entity_poly.entity_id
_entity_poly.type
_entity_poly.pdbx_seq_one_letter_code
_entity_poly.pdbx_strand_id
1 'polypeptide(L)'
;HKGKIDLIYIDPPYNTGAKDFVYDDAFVDTTDGFNHSKWLSFMKQRLSLSKKLLAAHGTIFISIDDNEFSQLKLLCDEVFGANNYVGTILWKKKTNGNNMGWLPPVHDYILCYSKEIGKIYDFGFEVSEEDILKNYSNPDNDPRGPWTTTDLSANHKGPYFPVTNPKTGDVYYPPAGRYWVFNEQEIQRRIADGRIIFGKSGMARPVQRVFAKDRKFSKRKVESWWDNHGMNADATQELKD
;
A
#
# COMPACT_ATOMS: atom_id res chain seq x y z
N HIS A 1 -10.08 26.66 -11.26
CA HIS A 1 -9.85 25.19 -11.25
C HIS A 1 -10.58 24.48 -10.10
N LYS A 2 -11.58 25.12 -9.45
CA LYS A 2 -12.33 24.50 -8.34
C LYS A 2 -12.92 23.14 -8.79
N GLY A 3 -12.61 22.08 -8.03
CA GLY A 3 -13.12 20.74 -8.28
C GLY A 3 -12.57 20.04 -9.53
N LYS A 4 -11.40 20.46 -10.03
CA LYS A 4 -10.83 19.95 -11.29
C LYS A 4 -9.43 19.33 -11.17
N ILE A 5 -8.83 19.38 -9.99
CA ILE A 5 -7.46 18.88 -9.77
C ILE A 5 -7.53 17.44 -9.27
N ASP A 6 -6.85 16.54 -9.97
CA ASP A 6 -6.84 15.11 -9.65
C ASP A 6 -5.82 14.77 -8.58
N LEU A 7 -4.66 15.47 -8.60
CA LEU A 7 -3.55 15.24 -7.67
C LEU A 7 -2.97 16.56 -7.20
N ILE A 8 -2.77 16.67 -5.90
CA ILE A 8 -1.97 17.72 -5.27
C ILE A 8 -0.84 17.05 -4.50
N TYR A 9 0.40 17.49 -4.74
CA TYR A 9 1.54 17.17 -3.88
C TYR A 9 2.08 18.45 -3.28
N ILE A 10 2.31 18.46 -1.96
CA ILE A 10 2.92 19.57 -1.27
C ILE A 10 4.02 19.11 -0.32
N ASP A 11 5.07 19.90 -0.28
CA ASP A 11 6.21 19.78 0.62
C ASP A 11 6.27 21.06 1.46
N PRO A 12 5.55 21.12 2.59
CA PRO A 12 5.47 22.33 3.42
C PRO A 12 6.73 22.49 4.25
N PRO A 13 6.96 23.68 4.89
CA PRO A 13 7.99 23.83 5.90
C PRO A 13 7.79 22.81 7.03
N TYR A 14 8.87 22.11 7.43
CA TYR A 14 8.81 21.03 8.43
C TYR A 14 8.87 21.53 9.87
N ASN A 15 8.98 22.84 10.06
CA ASN A 15 9.03 23.48 11.38
C ASN A 15 10.22 23.03 12.25
N THR A 16 11.37 22.75 11.62
CA THR A 16 12.57 22.21 12.29
C THR A 16 13.31 23.21 13.15
N GLY A 17 12.98 24.50 13.06
CA GLY A 17 13.72 25.60 13.69
C GLY A 17 15.04 25.95 12.98
N ALA A 18 15.37 25.30 11.88
CA ALA A 18 16.55 25.60 11.06
C ALA A 18 16.27 26.80 10.14
N LYS A 19 17.22 27.74 10.06
CA LYS A 19 17.12 28.93 9.18
C LYS A 19 17.41 28.63 7.71
N ASP A 20 17.45 27.37 7.32
CA ASP A 20 17.97 26.92 6.03
C ASP A 20 16.95 26.94 4.88
N PHE A 21 15.72 27.35 5.15
CA PHE A 21 14.68 27.39 4.11
C PHE A 21 14.54 28.81 3.53
N VAL A 22 14.50 28.89 2.21
CA VAL A 22 14.31 30.15 1.42
C VAL A 22 12.95 30.82 1.67
N TYR A 23 12.03 30.08 2.23
CA TYR A 23 10.76 30.60 2.76
C TYR A 23 10.99 31.04 4.21
N ASP A 24 10.55 32.27 4.51
CA ASP A 24 10.61 32.88 5.82
C ASP A 24 10.05 31.92 6.90
N ASP A 25 10.91 30.97 7.36
CA ASP A 25 10.67 30.12 8.52
C ASP A 25 10.68 30.92 9.84
N ALA A 26 10.61 32.26 9.74
CA ALA A 26 10.39 33.17 10.85
C ALA A 26 9.07 32.90 11.60
N PHE A 27 8.31 31.90 11.19
CA PHE A 27 7.18 31.37 11.96
C PHE A 27 7.64 30.57 13.19
N VAL A 28 8.93 30.23 13.29
CA VAL A 28 9.46 29.40 14.37
C VAL A 28 10.58 30.11 15.10
N ASP A 29 10.19 30.93 16.05
CA ASP A 29 11.03 31.13 17.21
C ASP A 29 10.97 29.83 18.05
N THR A 30 12.06 29.09 18.16
CA THR A 30 12.14 27.87 18.98
C THR A 30 11.85 28.12 20.45
N THR A 31 11.84 29.39 20.89
CA THR A 31 11.44 29.86 22.22
C THR A 31 9.94 30.15 22.32
N ASP A 32 9.20 30.18 21.20
CA ASP A 32 7.76 30.45 21.16
C ASP A 32 6.96 29.18 21.45
N GLY A 33 6.34 29.09 22.62
CA GLY A 33 5.43 28.01 22.99
C GLY A 33 4.21 27.82 22.07
N PHE A 34 4.00 28.72 21.09
CA PHE A 34 2.90 28.70 20.12
C PHE A 34 3.35 28.34 18.69
N ASN A 35 4.55 27.86 18.50
CA ASN A 35 5.10 27.54 17.18
C ASN A 35 4.20 26.60 16.37
N HIS A 36 3.73 25.49 16.96
CA HIS A 36 2.79 24.55 16.34
C HIS A 36 1.48 25.23 15.93
N SER A 37 0.93 26.12 16.78
CA SER A 37 -0.33 26.82 16.50
C SER A 37 -0.23 27.76 15.30
N LYS A 38 0.90 28.46 15.17
CA LYS A 38 1.18 29.32 14.01
C LYS A 38 1.31 28.52 12.75
N TRP A 39 2.07 27.43 12.78
CA TRP A 39 2.25 26.50 11.67
C TRP A 39 0.91 25.89 11.24
N LEU A 40 0.09 25.42 12.19
CA LEU A 40 -1.24 24.88 11.93
C LEU A 40 -2.16 25.90 11.26
N SER A 41 -2.13 27.16 11.70
CA SER A 41 -2.92 28.24 11.09
C SER A 41 -2.51 28.51 9.65
N PHE A 42 -1.20 28.50 9.37
CA PHE A 42 -0.63 28.60 8.03
C PHE A 42 -1.08 27.43 7.14
N MET A 43 -1.00 26.21 7.64
CA MET A 43 -1.37 25.00 6.90
C MET A 43 -2.87 24.89 6.69
N LYS A 44 -3.70 25.25 7.66
CA LYS A 44 -5.17 25.17 7.57
C LYS A 44 -5.73 25.93 6.37
N GLN A 45 -5.22 27.13 6.12
CA GLN A 45 -5.65 27.94 4.98
C GLN A 45 -5.35 27.23 3.65
N ARG A 46 -4.15 26.67 3.52
CA ARG A 46 -3.65 25.98 2.30
C ARG A 46 -4.37 24.67 2.05
N LEU A 47 -4.55 23.87 3.09
CA LEU A 47 -5.28 22.60 3.00
C LEU A 47 -6.76 22.81 2.68
N SER A 48 -7.38 23.85 3.26
CA SER A 48 -8.77 24.21 2.95
C SER A 48 -8.93 24.65 1.49
N LEU A 49 -7.96 25.37 0.95
CA LEU A 49 -7.93 25.73 -0.48
C LEU A 49 -7.71 24.48 -1.35
N SER A 50 -6.74 23.64 -1.01
CA SER A 50 -6.45 22.40 -1.70
C SER A 50 -7.69 21.50 -1.81
N LYS A 51 -8.44 21.31 -0.74
CA LYS A 51 -9.70 20.57 -0.74
C LYS A 51 -10.72 21.15 -1.74
N LYS A 52 -10.79 22.48 -1.87
CA LYS A 52 -11.71 23.13 -2.83
C LYS A 52 -11.27 22.93 -4.28
N LEU A 53 -9.96 22.82 -4.52
CA LEU A 53 -9.40 22.61 -5.86
C LEU A 53 -9.55 21.15 -6.31
N LEU A 54 -9.43 20.18 -5.42
CA LEU A 54 -9.53 18.75 -5.72
C LEU A 54 -10.86 18.39 -6.38
N ALA A 55 -10.78 17.53 -7.41
CA ALA A 55 -11.91 16.80 -7.97
C ALA A 55 -12.48 15.81 -6.93
N ALA A 56 -13.66 15.26 -7.15
CA ALA A 56 -14.28 14.34 -6.20
C ALA A 56 -13.40 13.08 -5.95
N HIS A 57 -12.72 12.58 -6.99
CA HIS A 57 -11.77 11.47 -6.93
C HIS A 57 -10.34 11.91 -6.60
N GLY A 58 -10.11 13.22 -6.44
CA GLY A 58 -8.78 13.79 -6.29
C GLY A 58 -8.17 13.48 -4.92
N THR A 59 -6.85 13.43 -4.91
CA THR A 59 -6.03 13.09 -3.74
C THR A 59 -4.95 14.14 -3.48
N ILE A 60 -4.56 14.28 -2.23
CA ILE A 60 -3.45 15.12 -1.81
C ILE A 60 -2.41 14.28 -1.08
N PHE A 61 -1.15 14.50 -1.41
CA PHE A 61 0.02 13.94 -0.73
C PHE A 61 0.79 15.08 -0.08
N ILE A 62 1.21 14.89 1.17
CA ILE A 62 1.84 15.92 1.99
C ILE A 62 3.05 15.33 2.67
N SER A 63 4.25 15.78 2.28
CA SER A 63 5.49 15.40 2.94
C SER A 63 5.63 16.10 4.28
N ILE A 64 6.18 15.42 5.27
CA ILE A 64 6.47 15.96 6.60
C ILE A 64 7.44 15.02 7.35
N ASP A 65 8.15 15.57 8.33
CA ASP A 65 8.94 14.79 9.27
C ASP A 65 8.26 14.68 10.66
N ASP A 66 8.99 14.14 11.64
CA ASP A 66 8.51 13.92 13.02
C ASP A 66 8.09 15.21 13.72
N ASN A 67 8.60 16.39 13.33
CA ASN A 67 8.33 17.65 14.04
C ASN A 67 6.84 18.02 14.02
N GLU A 68 6.16 17.86 12.88
CA GLU A 68 4.77 18.27 12.72
C GLU A 68 3.84 17.15 12.21
N PHE A 69 4.30 15.91 12.14
CA PHE A 69 3.50 14.78 11.65
C PHE A 69 2.15 14.64 12.37
N SER A 70 2.18 14.63 13.71
CA SER A 70 0.98 14.43 14.52
C SER A 70 -0.01 15.57 14.38
N GLN A 71 0.49 16.80 14.38
CA GLN A 71 -0.29 18.01 14.22
C GLN A 71 -0.93 18.10 12.84
N LEU A 72 -0.14 17.77 11.80
CA LEU A 72 -0.63 17.74 10.42
C LEU A 72 -1.70 16.67 10.24
N LYS A 73 -1.52 15.48 10.82
CA LYS A 73 -2.51 14.40 10.76
C LYS A 73 -3.85 14.83 11.33
N LEU A 74 -3.85 15.45 12.52
CA LEU A 74 -5.07 15.96 13.16
C LEU A 74 -5.73 17.07 12.33
N LEU A 75 -4.93 17.98 11.79
CA LEU A 75 -5.44 19.05 10.93
C LEU A 75 -6.04 18.51 9.63
N CYS A 76 -5.42 17.52 9.02
CA CYS A 76 -5.95 16.87 7.83
C CYS A 76 -7.26 16.13 8.13
N ASP A 77 -7.38 15.48 9.29
CA ASP A 77 -8.64 14.86 9.73
C ASP A 77 -9.76 15.91 9.87
N GLU A 78 -9.45 17.08 10.39
CA GLU A 78 -10.41 18.18 10.47
C GLU A 78 -10.80 18.70 9.08
N VAL A 79 -9.83 18.95 8.23
CA VAL A 79 -10.06 19.58 6.92
C VAL A 79 -10.69 18.62 5.93
N PHE A 80 -10.14 17.41 5.74
CA PHE A 80 -10.59 16.44 4.74
C PHE A 80 -11.65 15.50 5.28
N GLY A 81 -11.65 15.26 6.60
CA GLY A 81 -12.43 14.23 7.29
C GLY A 81 -11.61 12.97 7.51
N ALA A 82 -11.63 12.43 8.73
CA ALA A 82 -10.86 11.22 9.09
C ALA A 82 -11.18 10.02 8.20
N ASN A 83 -12.44 9.89 7.74
CA ASN A 83 -12.87 8.82 6.84
C ASN A 83 -12.28 8.93 5.42
N ASN A 84 -11.68 10.06 5.07
CA ASN A 84 -11.04 10.28 3.77
C ASN A 84 -9.52 10.09 3.81
N TYR A 85 -9.00 9.60 4.93
CA TYR A 85 -7.61 9.19 5.05
C TYR A 85 -7.34 7.94 4.23
N VAL A 86 -6.37 8.03 3.30
CA VAL A 86 -5.98 6.93 2.42
C VAL A 86 -4.86 6.12 3.05
N GLY A 87 -3.86 6.77 3.60
CA GLY A 87 -2.71 6.13 4.24
C GLY A 87 -1.55 7.09 4.51
N THR A 88 -0.53 6.58 5.17
CA THR A 88 0.76 7.26 5.34
C THR A 88 1.84 6.39 4.72
N ILE A 89 2.68 6.99 3.89
CA ILE A 89 3.87 6.37 3.33
C ILE A 89 5.06 6.78 4.20
N LEU A 90 5.91 5.81 4.55
CA LEU A 90 7.21 6.03 5.15
C LEU A 90 8.26 5.98 4.04
N TRP A 91 8.85 7.13 3.72
CA TRP A 91 9.87 7.22 2.71
C TRP A 91 11.26 7.29 3.33
N LYS A 92 12.09 6.32 2.99
CA LYS A 92 13.49 6.27 3.43
C LYS A 92 14.31 7.31 2.69
N LYS A 93 14.65 8.40 3.38
CA LYS A 93 15.37 9.54 2.79
C LYS A 93 16.90 9.44 2.80
N LYS A 94 17.45 8.56 3.65
CA LYS A 94 18.91 8.33 3.79
C LYS A 94 19.23 6.93 4.29
N THR A 95 20.47 6.47 4.02
CA THR A 95 20.91 5.10 4.35
C THR A 95 21.14 4.87 5.84
N ASN A 96 21.66 5.87 6.57
CA ASN A 96 21.97 5.74 8.00
C ASN A 96 21.72 7.04 8.76
N GLY A 97 21.74 6.95 10.07
CA GLY A 97 21.41 8.05 10.97
C GLY A 97 22.56 8.96 11.38
N ASN A 98 23.80 8.72 10.92
CA ASN A 98 24.99 9.52 11.22
C ASN A 98 25.18 9.84 12.73
N ASN A 99 24.90 8.91 13.63
CA ASN A 99 25.03 9.05 15.09
C ASN A 99 24.27 10.27 15.70
N MET A 100 23.18 10.71 15.08
CA MET A 100 22.37 11.82 15.56
C MET A 100 21.28 11.32 16.53
N GLY A 101 21.40 11.66 17.80
CA GLY A 101 20.39 11.32 18.83
C GLY A 101 20.29 9.83 19.16
N TRP A 102 19.25 9.45 19.90
CA TRP A 102 19.01 8.09 20.37
C TRP A 102 18.38 7.19 19.28
N LEU A 103 17.52 7.77 18.45
CA LEU A 103 16.88 7.13 17.29
C LEU A 103 17.01 8.07 16.10
N PRO A 104 18.09 7.96 15.31
CA PRO A 104 18.31 8.86 14.19
C PRO A 104 17.19 8.71 13.13
N PRO A 105 16.48 9.79 12.76
CA PRO A 105 15.46 9.71 11.74
C PRO A 105 16.08 9.47 10.35
N VAL A 106 15.70 8.38 9.71
CA VAL A 106 16.16 8.00 8.36
C VAL A 106 15.04 8.07 7.33
N HIS A 107 13.85 8.47 7.74
CA HIS A 107 12.66 8.55 6.90
C HIS A 107 11.94 9.88 7.09
N ASP A 108 11.06 10.18 6.15
CA ASP A 108 10.00 11.16 6.27
C ASP A 108 8.66 10.47 6.01
N TYR A 109 7.58 11.16 6.33
CA TYR A 109 6.23 10.72 6.11
C TYR A 109 5.63 11.42 4.90
N ILE A 110 4.77 10.72 4.16
CA ILE A 110 3.91 11.33 3.16
C ILE A 110 2.48 10.95 3.51
N LEU A 111 1.71 11.91 4.03
CA LEU A 111 0.29 11.70 4.32
C LEU A 111 -0.52 11.78 3.04
N CYS A 112 -1.42 10.82 2.85
CA CYS A 112 -2.34 10.80 1.73
C CYS A 112 -3.79 10.89 2.20
N TYR A 113 -4.52 11.88 1.66
CA TYR A 113 -5.96 12.05 1.83
C TYR A 113 -6.65 12.15 0.48
N SER A 114 -7.87 11.67 0.43
CA SER A 114 -8.76 11.88 -0.71
C SER A 114 -9.76 13.01 -0.39
N LYS A 115 -10.38 13.55 -1.43
CA LYS A 115 -11.54 14.41 -1.22
C LYS A 115 -12.78 13.59 -0.83
N GLU A 116 -13.01 12.47 -1.52
CA GLU A 116 -14.09 11.50 -1.27
C GLU A 116 -13.55 10.09 -1.46
N ILE A 117 -13.33 9.35 -0.37
CA ILE A 117 -12.64 8.04 -0.40
C ILE A 117 -13.32 7.02 -1.31
N GLY A 118 -14.66 7.05 -1.40
CA GLY A 118 -15.42 6.15 -2.27
C GLY A 118 -15.31 6.42 -3.77
N LYS A 119 -14.64 7.50 -4.17
CA LYS A 119 -14.48 7.92 -5.57
C LYS A 119 -13.05 7.88 -6.07
N ILE A 120 -12.07 7.56 -5.21
CA ILE A 120 -10.66 7.51 -5.63
C ILE A 120 -10.42 6.41 -6.66
N TYR A 121 -9.50 6.67 -7.57
CA TYR A 121 -9.00 5.64 -8.47
C TYR A 121 -8.12 4.64 -7.72
N ASP A 122 -8.07 3.40 -8.19
CA ASP A 122 -7.20 2.39 -7.61
C ASP A 122 -5.73 2.77 -7.86
N PHE A 123 -4.99 2.97 -6.78
CA PHE A 123 -3.55 3.22 -6.86
C PHE A 123 -2.82 1.92 -7.12
N GLY A 124 -1.95 1.91 -8.10
CA GLY A 124 -1.13 0.75 -8.36
C GLY A 124 -0.27 0.89 -9.60
N PHE A 125 0.80 0.13 -9.60
CA PHE A 125 1.64 -0.07 -10.78
C PHE A 125 0.99 -1.10 -11.68
N GLU A 126 0.97 -0.85 -12.98
CA GLU A 126 0.64 -1.88 -13.94
C GLU A 126 1.68 -3.00 -13.82
N VAL A 127 1.19 -4.22 -13.70
CA VAL A 127 2.08 -5.40 -13.62
C VAL A 127 2.27 -5.90 -15.04
N SER A 128 3.50 -5.95 -15.50
CA SER A 128 3.81 -6.48 -16.82
C SER A 128 3.43 -7.97 -16.91
N GLU A 129 3.06 -8.42 -18.08
CA GLU A 129 2.78 -9.85 -18.33
C GLU A 129 4.00 -10.71 -17.96
N GLU A 130 5.20 -10.23 -18.24
CA GLU A 130 6.46 -10.89 -17.87
C GLU A 130 6.61 -11.07 -16.36
N ASP A 131 6.32 -10.03 -15.56
CA ASP A 131 6.40 -10.12 -14.08
C ASP A 131 5.38 -11.10 -13.51
N ILE A 132 4.22 -11.21 -14.12
CA ILE A 132 3.20 -12.19 -13.73
C ILE A 132 3.69 -13.59 -14.03
N LEU A 133 4.22 -13.81 -15.23
CA LEU A 133 4.66 -15.12 -15.69
C LEU A 133 5.90 -15.64 -14.94
N LYS A 134 6.70 -14.80 -14.30
CA LYS A 134 7.83 -15.23 -13.45
C LYS A 134 7.44 -16.27 -12.38
N ASN A 135 6.22 -16.20 -11.87
CA ASN A 135 5.72 -17.12 -10.84
C ASN A 135 4.78 -18.21 -11.38
N TYR A 136 4.66 -18.31 -12.71
CA TYR A 136 3.80 -19.28 -13.37
C TYR A 136 4.63 -20.21 -14.23
N SER A 137 4.24 -21.46 -14.26
CA SER A 137 4.88 -22.48 -15.10
C SER A 137 3.83 -23.45 -15.64
N ASN A 138 4.14 -24.16 -16.71
CA ASN A 138 3.25 -25.16 -17.27
C ASN A 138 3.99 -26.52 -17.37
N PRO A 139 4.30 -27.16 -16.22
CA PRO A 139 5.11 -28.37 -16.18
C PRO A 139 4.38 -29.61 -16.71
N ASP A 140 3.05 -29.55 -16.79
CA ASP A 140 2.18 -30.65 -17.25
C ASP A 140 1.57 -30.40 -18.63
N ASN A 141 2.02 -29.36 -19.32
CA ASN A 141 1.50 -28.90 -20.62
C ASN A 141 -0.03 -28.76 -20.64
N ASP A 142 -0.61 -28.25 -19.54
CA ASP A 142 -2.05 -28.00 -19.47
C ASP A 142 -2.47 -27.04 -20.60
N PRO A 143 -3.49 -27.36 -21.40
CA PRO A 143 -3.91 -26.52 -22.53
C PRO A 143 -4.46 -25.16 -22.07
N ARG A 144 -4.78 -24.99 -20.81
CA ARG A 144 -5.21 -23.70 -20.24
C ARG A 144 -4.04 -22.72 -20.02
N GLY A 145 -2.79 -23.18 -20.18
CA GLY A 145 -1.59 -22.37 -20.10
C GLY A 145 -0.89 -22.40 -18.74
N PRO A 146 0.06 -21.48 -18.49
CA PRO A 146 0.84 -21.44 -17.27
C PRO A 146 -0.02 -21.23 -16.02
N TRP A 147 0.38 -21.85 -14.91
CA TRP A 147 -0.32 -21.81 -13.65
C TRP A 147 0.64 -21.73 -12.45
N THR A 148 0.12 -21.28 -11.32
CA THR A 148 0.78 -21.32 -10.01
C THR A 148 -0.15 -21.93 -8.98
N THR A 149 0.34 -22.17 -7.76
CA THR A 149 -0.48 -22.67 -6.65
C THR A 149 -0.70 -21.61 -5.59
N THR A 150 -1.89 -21.62 -5.00
CA THR A 150 -2.25 -20.81 -3.84
C THR A 150 -2.91 -21.67 -2.77
N ASP A 151 -2.93 -21.16 -1.54
CA ASP A 151 -3.60 -21.83 -0.44
C ASP A 151 -5.10 -22.04 -0.73
N LEU A 152 -5.59 -23.23 -0.34
CA LEU A 152 -7.00 -23.57 -0.39
C LEU A 152 -7.75 -23.18 0.89
N SER A 153 -7.04 -22.70 1.91
CA SER A 153 -7.58 -22.32 3.22
C SER A 153 -7.24 -20.89 3.60
N ALA A 154 -8.11 -20.26 4.40
CA ALA A 154 -7.94 -18.91 4.91
C ALA A 154 -8.22 -18.87 6.42
N ASN A 155 -7.80 -17.78 7.08
CA ASN A 155 -7.93 -17.58 8.53
C ASN A 155 -9.26 -16.92 8.97
N HIS A 156 -10.17 -16.68 8.04
CA HIS A 156 -11.53 -16.23 8.36
C HIS A 156 -12.48 -17.43 8.47
N LYS A 157 -13.48 -17.33 9.33
CA LYS A 157 -14.48 -18.40 9.55
C LYS A 157 -15.14 -18.80 8.23
N GLY A 158 -15.18 -20.08 7.95
CA GLY A 158 -15.67 -20.64 6.70
C GLY A 158 -15.95 -22.15 6.79
N PRO A 159 -16.10 -22.83 5.65
CA PRO A 159 -16.36 -24.27 5.61
C PRO A 159 -15.24 -25.11 6.25
N TYR A 160 -15.63 -26.14 7.00
CA TYR A 160 -14.71 -27.08 7.65
C TYR A 160 -15.24 -28.52 7.45
N PHE A 161 -14.61 -29.28 6.58
CA PHE A 161 -14.98 -30.67 6.23
C PHE A 161 -13.76 -31.39 5.66
N PRO A 162 -13.78 -32.73 5.59
CA PRO A 162 -12.69 -33.53 5.00
C PRO A 162 -12.67 -33.38 3.48
N VAL A 163 -11.44 -33.26 2.92
CA VAL A 163 -11.18 -33.33 1.47
C VAL A 163 -10.34 -34.58 1.20
N THR A 164 -10.87 -35.51 0.44
CA THR A 164 -10.20 -36.78 0.12
C THR A 164 -9.42 -36.66 -1.18
N ASN A 165 -8.16 -37.10 -1.17
CA ASN A 165 -7.36 -37.24 -2.37
C ASN A 165 -7.89 -38.40 -3.22
N PRO A 166 -8.36 -38.20 -4.44
CA PRO A 166 -8.94 -39.25 -5.25
C PRO A 166 -7.92 -40.33 -5.73
N LYS A 167 -6.62 -40.04 -5.64
CA LYS A 167 -5.57 -40.99 -6.06
C LYS A 167 -5.08 -41.88 -4.92
N THR A 168 -4.98 -41.34 -3.69
CA THR A 168 -4.38 -42.02 -2.55
C THR A 168 -5.40 -42.43 -1.49
N GLY A 169 -6.58 -41.82 -1.48
CA GLY A 169 -7.57 -41.98 -0.42
C GLY A 169 -7.28 -41.19 0.85
N ASP A 170 -6.16 -40.45 0.89
CA ASP A 170 -5.81 -39.63 2.04
C ASP A 170 -6.81 -38.52 2.27
N VAL A 171 -7.10 -38.26 3.55
CA VAL A 171 -8.09 -37.27 3.98
C VAL A 171 -7.38 -36.08 4.60
N TYR A 172 -7.74 -34.88 4.14
CA TYR A 172 -7.17 -33.62 4.59
C TYR A 172 -8.24 -32.70 5.17
N TYR A 173 -7.94 -32.07 6.29
CA TYR A 173 -8.71 -30.99 6.90
C TYR A 173 -7.95 -29.66 6.75
N PRO A 174 -8.63 -28.49 6.85
CA PRO A 174 -7.95 -27.23 6.97
C PRO A 174 -6.93 -27.26 8.12
N PRO A 175 -5.79 -26.56 8.03
CA PRO A 175 -4.89 -26.39 9.16
C PRO A 175 -5.62 -25.78 10.38
N ALA A 176 -5.08 -25.99 11.59
CA ALA A 176 -5.64 -25.45 12.80
C ALA A 176 -5.88 -23.93 12.69
N GLY A 177 -7.07 -23.47 13.06
CA GLY A 177 -7.47 -22.07 12.96
C GLY A 177 -7.79 -21.57 11.55
N ARG A 178 -7.79 -22.46 10.55
CA ARG A 178 -8.10 -22.11 9.14
C ARG A 178 -9.36 -22.87 8.67
N TYR A 179 -9.94 -22.37 7.58
CA TYR A 179 -11.15 -22.90 6.96
C TYR A 179 -10.96 -22.96 5.45
N TRP A 180 -11.69 -23.88 4.76
CA TRP A 180 -11.66 -23.89 3.31
C TRP A 180 -12.26 -22.60 2.73
N VAL A 181 -11.70 -22.13 1.62
CA VAL A 181 -12.20 -20.93 0.90
C VAL A 181 -13.43 -21.22 0.06
N PHE A 182 -13.76 -22.50 -0.16
CA PHE A 182 -14.91 -22.95 -0.92
C PHE A 182 -15.73 -23.95 -0.12
N ASN A 183 -17.02 -24.06 -0.45
CA ASN A 183 -17.88 -25.12 0.06
C ASN A 183 -17.50 -26.49 -0.56
N GLU A 184 -18.04 -27.56 -0.02
CA GLU A 184 -17.72 -28.92 -0.41
C GLU A 184 -18.01 -29.20 -1.89
N GLN A 185 -19.17 -28.78 -2.37
CA GLN A 185 -19.60 -28.96 -3.76
C GLN A 185 -18.62 -28.28 -4.74
N GLU A 186 -18.22 -27.07 -4.44
CA GLU A 186 -17.27 -26.33 -5.28
C GLU A 186 -15.86 -26.94 -5.22
N ILE A 187 -15.42 -27.48 -4.08
CA ILE A 187 -14.15 -28.21 -3.97
C ILE A 187 -14.18 -29.45 -4.84
N GLN A 188 -15.24 -30.26 -4.80
CA GLN A 188 -15.34 -31.46 -5.64
C GLN A 188 -15.34 -31.10 -7.13
N ARG A 189 -16.06 -30.06 -7.52
CA ARG A 189 -16.06 -29.57 -8.90
C ARG A 189 -14.66 -29.14 -9.34
N ARG A 190 -13.92 -28.43 -8.48
CA ARG A 190 -12.56 -27.97 -8.76
C ARG A 190 -11.52 -29.09 -8.79
N ILE A 191 -11.71 -30.14 -8.00
CA ILE A 191 -10.88 -31.36 -8.08
C ILE A 191 -11.10 -32.03 -9.44
N ALA A 192 -12.34 -32.22 -9.86
CA ALA A 192 -12.67 -32.83 -11.14
C ALA A 192 -12.15 -31.99 -12.34
N ASP A 193 -12.16 -30.66 -12.25
CA ASP A 193 -11.62 -29.74 -13.24
C ASP A 193 -10.09 -29.59 -13.17
N GLY A 194 -9.41 -30.24 -12.24
CA GLY A 194 -7.97 -30.12 -12.03
C GLY A 194 -7.52 -28.74 -11.54
N ARG A 195 -8.45 -27.93 -10.98
CA ARG A 195 -8.17 -26.64 -10.32
C ARG A 195 -7.83 -26.77 -8.84
N ILE A 196 -8.04 -27.92 -8.25
CA ILE A 196 -7.46 -28.31 -6.97
C ILE A 196 -6.59 -29.54 -7.23
N ILE A 197 -5.34 -29.46 -6.83
CA ILE A 197 -4.35 -30.53 -6.98
C ILE A 197 -3.75 -30.86 -5.61
N PHE A 198 -3.24 -32.08 -5.50
CA PHE A 198 -2.63 -32.58 -4.27
C PHE A 198 -1.09 -32.51 -4.38
N GLY A 199 -0.58 -31.29 -4.51
CA GLY A 199 0.82 -31.01 -4.82
C GLY A 199 1.21 -31.42 -6.24
N LYS A 200 2.45 -31.15 -6.64
CA LYS A 200 2.96 -31.51 -7.98
C LYS A 200 3.02 -33.04 -8.20
N SER A 201 3.28 -33.80 -7.14
CA SER A 201 3.32 -35.25 -7.17
C SER A 201 1.95 -35.93 -7.09
N GLY A 202 0.91 -35.20 -6.74
CA GLY A 202 -0.43 -35.73 -6.46
C GLY A 202 -0.57 -36.41 -5.09
N MET A 203 0.40 -36.28 -4.17
CA MET A 203 0.44 -36.96 -2.86
C MET A 203 0.62 -35.99 -1.69
N ALA A 204 0.40 -34.70 -1.89
CA ALA A 204 0.51 -33.66 -0.85
C ALA A 204 -0.86 -33.06 -0.50
N ARG A 205 -0.87 -32.11 0.44
CA ARG A 205 -2.07 -31.37 0.80
C ARG A 205 -2.70 -30.66 -0.41
N PRO A 206 -4.05 -30.54 -0.42
CA PRO A 206 -4.73 -29.88 -1.52
C PRO A 206 -4.39 -28.40 -1.58
N VAL A 207 -4.10 -27.91 -2.77
CA VAL A 207 -3.83 -26.51 -3.10
C VAL A 207 -4.63 -26.10 -4.32
N GLN A 208 -4.91 -24.80 -4.47
CA GLN A 208 -5.53 -24.29 -5.67
C GLN A 208 -4.49 -24.14 -6.79
N ARG A 209 -4.88 -24.55 -8.00
CA ARG A 209 -4.20 -24.20 -9.25
C ARG A 209 -4.87 -22.96 -9.84
N VAL A 210 -4.10 -21.89 -10.01
CA VAL A 210 -4.55 -20.62 -10.59
C VAL A 210 -3.84 -20.40 -11.90
N PHE A 211 -4.58 -20.30 -13.00
CA PHE A 211 -4.02 -20.06 -14.32
C PHE A 211 -3.75 -18.59 -14.57
N ALA A 212 -2.67 -18.30 -15.26
CA ALA A 212 -2.30 -16.91 -15.59
C ALA A 212 -3.43 -16.16 -16.32
N LYS A 213 -4.11 -16.83 -17.26
CA LYS A 213 -5.23 -16.28 -18.03
C LYS A 213 -6.47 -15.91 -17.21
N ASP A 214 -6.67 -16.57 -16.05
CA ASP A 214 -7.83 -16.33 -15.17
C ASP A 214 -7.56 -15.17 -14.19
N ARG A 215 -6.33 -14.70 -14.14
CA ARG A 215 -5.97 -13.59 -13.28
C ARG A 215 -6.48 -12.30 -13.90
N LYS A 216 -7.43 -11.66 -13.23
CA LYS A 216 -7.75 -10.29 -13.55
C LYS A 216 -6.51 -9.46 -13.24
N PHE A 217 -5.96 -8.79 -14.24
CA PHE A 217 -4.83 -7.89 -14.08
C PHE A 217 -5.26 -6.74 -13.17
N SER A 218 -5.02 -6.92 -11.89
CA SER A 218 -5.16 -5.85 -10.93
C SER A 218 -3.79 -5.18 -10.82
N LYS A 219 -3.79 -3.87 -10.83
CA LYS A 219 -2.59 -3.10 -10.49
C LYS A 219 -2.01 -3.63 -9.19
N ARG A 220 -0.69 -3.81 -9.13
CA ARG A 220 -0.01 -4.08 -7.87
C ARG A 220 -0.17 -2.84 -7.01
N LYS A 221 -0.76 -2.98 -5.84
CA LYS A 221 -0.98 -1.85 -4.93
C LYS A 221 0.35 -1.22 -4.51
N VAL A 222 0.35 0.08 -4.35
CA VAL A 222 1.46 0.82 -3.78
C VAL A 222 1.56 0.45 -2.29
N GLU A 223 2.75 0.05 -1.86
CA GLU A 223 3.03 -0.24 -0.46
C GLU A 223 3.32 1.06 0.30
N SER A 224 3.08 1.05 1.60
CA SER A 224 3.33 2.22 2.46
C SER A 224 4.78 2.35 2.91
N TRP A 225 5.64 1.38 2.60
CA TRP A 225 7.07 1.38 2.91
C TRP A 225 7.89 1.61 1.64
N TRP A 226 8.55 2.78 1.58
CA TRP A 226 9.33 3.19 0.41
C TRP A 226 10.82 3.28 0.76
N ASP A 227 11.51 2.16 0.67
CA ASP A 227 12.97 2.05 0.88
C ASP A 227 13.76 1.90 -0.43
N ASN A 228 13.08 1.78 -1.55
CA ASN A 228 13.65 1.55 -2.89
C ASN A 228 13.20 2.58 -3.96
N HIS A 229 12.73 3.75 -3.52
CA HIS A 229 12.20 4.81 -4.42
C HIS A 229 13.14 6.01 -4.56
N GLY A 230 14.44 5.81 -4.37
CA GLY A 230 15.44 6.88 -4.33
C GLY A 230 15.49 7.62 -2.99
N MET A 231 16.62 8.19 -2.69
CA MET A 231 16.90 8.95 -1.46
C MET A 231 17.24 10.40 -1.83
N ASN A 232 17.44 11.27 -0.85
CA ASN A 232 17.84 12.67 -1.07
C ASN A 232 19.12 12.81 -1.91
N ALA A 233 20.06 11.87 -1.74
CA ALA A 233 21.30 11.86 -2.51
C ALA A 233 21.06 11.58 -4.00
N ASP A 234 20.13 10.68 -4.31
CA ASP A 234 19.78 10.31 -5.68
C ASP A 234 19.11 11.49 -6.40
N ALA A 235 18.17 12.17 -5.73
CA ALA A 235 17.55 13.38 -6.25
C ALA A 235 18.56 14.52 -6.50
N THR A 236 19.57 14.65 -5.63
CA THR A 236 20.64 15.63 -5.82
C THR A 236 21.49 15.32 -7.05
N GLN A 237 21.70 14.05 -7.36
CA GLN A 237 22.44 13.63 -8.56
C GLN A 237 21.61 13.87 -9.82
N GLU A 238 20.33 13.50 -9.81
CA GLU A 238 19.40 13.72 -10.93
C GLU A 238 19.29 15.19 -11.34
N LEU A 239 19.39 16.12 -10.39
CA LEU A 239 19.39 17.57 -10.68
C LEU A 239 20.68 18.09 -11.28
N LYS A 240 21.79 17.31 -11.27
CA LYS A 240 23.09 17.70 -11.82
C LYS A 240 23.32 17.16 -13.23
N ASP A 241 22.59 16.13 -13.59
CA ASP A 241 22.62 15.49 -14.91
C ASP A 241 21.67 16.21 -15.88
#